data_e99c87e422a9fcc4684ec02575e91f79
#
_entry.id   e99c87e422a9fcc4684ec02575e91f79
#
_cell.length_a   1.000
_cell.length_b   1.000
_cell.length_c   1.000
_cell.angle_alpha   90.00
_cell.angle_beta   90.00
_cell.angle_gamma   90.00
#
_symmetry.space_group_name_H-M   'P 1'
#
loop_
_entity.id
_entity.type
_entity.pdbx_description
1 polymer ?
#
loop_
_entity_poly.entity_id
_entity_poly.type
_entity_poly.pdbx_seq_one_letter_code
_entity_poly.pdbx_strand_id
1 'polypeptide(L)'
;SANMSASAFCGIQRENIVCFDDEAAFSHYKVLFETFKETCSDNVSYKAVVNTMNQKDYLKENIKEVPVFQSIEKQKLVFLEQAQPEDEVEYEIVADVKKMQELVKPIMPKMAVQANRIVVAAEPMRVFTKRYTEVRRVAAEAVKQLPKLHIDYDAGTMTFNDENIDLNPNLSEVAKNIKSIQTFFSGMDYFYGDVEQAKKDYFKYMTWYLATPFMAYLRYFASRNNYDTKLFPMYGVIYGDSNGGKTTFIKFLVKLMCGETVKMNTTEDFTATRIDGLKRVCEGLPLNIDDLAKTQFQNHSERVIKNDEWGISDRLVNYPAVSITSNKITSLTKDLSKRAIICRIGAKIDNERGAKNSKRVNESMSELTTAFYGEYVRRMLICIDEMTTEMRENANGKEYFPDIFHASSSVIADIFEACGIDLPDYVRILYYNDYMGDESIGRAAIEKIELAWQADPSKFRVDKKQNRLIYTYPQDGPWYELKYIADELPNSLEAEISGGNQLIMNYEQAQELFGIKFRRWLGIFNL
;
A
#
# COMPACT_ATOMS: atom_id res chain seq x y z
N SER A 1 33.34 7.96 11.86
CA SER A 1 34.03 6.67 12.03
C SER A 1 33.01 5.56 11.84
N ALA A 2 33.02 4.92 10.72
CA ALA A 2 32.19 3.74 10.53
C ALA A 2 32.77 2.61 11.40
N ASN A 3 31.97 2.10 12.33
CA ASN A 3 32.34 0.91 13.05
C ASN A 3 32.27 -0.26 12.05
N MET A 4 33.43 -0.74 11.60
CA MET A 4 33.54 -1.84 10.64
C MET A 4 33.24 -3.21 11.27
N SER A 5 32.37 -3.25 12.29
CA SER A 5 31.91 -4.51 12.89
C SER A 5 30.83 -5.18 12.02
N ALA A 6 30.74 -6.50 12.11
CA ALA A 6 29.67 -7.26 11.44
C ALA A 6 28.28 -6.75 11.80
N SER A 7 28.06 -6.29 13.03
CA SER A 7 26.80 -5.71 13.50
C SER A 7 26.46 -4.36 12.84
N ALA A 8 27.47 -3.54 12.52
CA ALA A 8 27.27 -2.29 11.80
C ALA A 8 26.84 -2.55 10.35
N PHE A 9 27.48 -3.51 9.70
CA PHE A 9 27.13 -3.91 8.34
C PHE A 9 25.83 -4.71 8.24
N CYS A 10 25.42 -5.41 9.31
CA CYS A 10 24.18 -6.17 9.36
C CYS A 10 22.93 -5.31 9.66
N GLY A 11 23.07 -3.99 9.79
CA GLY A 11 21.93 -3.11 10.07
C GLY A 11 21.38 -3.21 11.50
N ILE A 12 22.04 -3.95 12.40
CA ILE A 12 21.68 -4.09 13.81
C ILE A 12 22.05 -2.82 14.58
N GLN A 13 23.05 -2.07 14.11
CA GLN A 13 23.42 -0.76 14.61
C GLN A 13 23.11 0.31 13.53
N ARG A 14 22.43 1.38 13.92
CA ARG A 14 22.24 2.54 13.04
C ARG A 14 23.54 3.35 13.05
N GLU A 15 24.23 3.36 11.93
CA GLU A 15 25.37 4.22 11.72
C GLU A 15 25.09 5.24 10.62
N ASN A 16 25.35 6.50 10.91
CA ASN A 16 25.28 7.56 9.92
C ASN A 16 26.63 7.66 9.21
N ILE A 17 26.65 7.38 7.92
CA ILE A 17 27.81 7.68 7.08
C ILE A 17 27.64 9.11 6.61
N VAL A 18 28.46 10.01 7.13
CA VAL A 18 28.51 11.40 6.69
C VAL A 18 29.68 11.53 5.72
N CYS A 19 29.40 11.93 4.49
CA CYS A 19 30.43 12.21 3.49
C CYS A 19 30.71 13.73 3.51
N PHE A 20 31.97 14.08 3.73
CA PHE A 20 32.45 15.45 3.64
C PHE A 20 33.28 15.58 2.36
N ASP A 21 33.12 16.66 1.63
CA ASP A 21 33.88 17.03 0.46
C ASP A 21 34.78 18.26 0.68
N ASP A 22 34.78 18.78 1.92
CA ASP A 22 35.63 19.89 2.32
C ASP A 22 36.94 19.40 2.98
N GLU A 23 38.03 20.12 2.69
CA GLU A 23 39.39 19.77 3.11
C GLU A 23 39.58 19.88 4.65
N ALA A 24 38.85 20.77 5.30
CA ALA A 24 38.95 20.98 6.75
C ALA A 24 38.32 19.80 7.51
N ALA A 25 37.14 19.35 7.08
CA ALA A 25 36.47 18.18 7.64
C ALA A 25 37.31 16.91 7.39
N PHE A 26 37.84 16.74 6.18
CA PHE A 26 38.73 15.61 5.86
C PHE A 26 39.95 15.56 6.78
N SER A 27 40.62 16.71 6.94
CA SER A 27 41.81 16.82 7.81
C SER A 27 41.48 16.53 9.28
N HIS A 28 40.34 17.02 9.80
CA HIS A 28 39.92 16.74 11.16
C HIS A 28 39.66 15.24 11.38
N TYR A 29 38.91 14.60 10.50
CA TYR A 29 38.62 13.16 10.64
C TYR A 29 39.82 12.28 10.36
N LYS A 30 40.77 12.71 9.51
CA LYS A 30 42.04 12.03 9.31
C LYS A 30 42.84 12.00 10.61
N VAL A 31 42.95 13.13 11.32
CA VAL A 31 43.65 13.19 12.64
C VAL A 31 42.97 12.27 13.65
N LEU A 32 41.64 12.28 13.73
CA LEU A 32 40.90 11.38 14.61
C LEU A 32 41.17 9.91 14.26
N PHE A 33 41.17 9.56 12.98
CA PHE A 33 41.45 8.19 12.51
C PHE A 33 42.87 7.73 12.87
N GLU A 34 43.88 8.58 12.66
CA GLU A 34 45.26 8.24 13.03
C GLU A 34 45.43 8.09 14.56
N THR A 35 44.75 8.95 15.34
CA THR A 35 44.72 8.82 16.81
C THR A 35 44.08 7.51 17.26
N PHE A 36 42.99 7.08 16.63
CA PHE A 36 42.35 5.79 16.91
C PHE A 36 43.29 4.64 16.52
N LYS A 37 43.97 4.72 15.40
CA LYS A 37 44.91 3.71 14.94
C LYS A 37 46.08 3.54 15.88
N GLU A 38 46.58 4.64 16.47
CA GLU A 38 47.66 4.64 17.47
C GLU A 38 47.21 4.08 18.81
N THR A 39 45.95 4.26 19.19
CA THR A 39 45.40 3.76 20.45
C THR A 39 44.90 2.32 20.39
N CYS A 40 44.74 1.74 19.20
CA CYS A 40 44.37 0.34 19.03
C CYS A 40 45.63 -0.55 19.21
N SER A 41 45.64 -1.38 20.26
CA SER A 41 46.79 -2.23 20.63
C SER A 41 47.05 -3.42 19.70
N ASP A 42 46.12 -3.77 18.81
CA ASP A 42 46.23 -4.93 17.92
C ASP A 42 46.34 -4.52 16.46
N ASN A 43 47.53 -4.59 15.93
CA ASN A 43 47.82 -4.46 14.48
C ASN A 43 47.39 -5.75 13.77
N VAL A 44 46.12 -5.91 13.46
CA VAL A 44 45.66 -7.01 12.62
C VAL A 44 45.98 -6.65 11.16
N SER A 45 46.90 -7.40 10.55
CA SER A 45 47.22 -7.17 9.14
C SER A 45 46.00 -7.40 8.27
N TYR A 46 45.81 -6.57 7.26
CA TYR A 46 44.75 -6.72 6.25
C TYR A 46 44.65 -8.15 5.70
N LYS A 47 45.80 -8.79 5.49
CA LYS A 47 45.92 -10.19 5.07
C LYS A 47 45.32 -11.18 6.08
N ALA A 48 45.41 -10.91 7.37
CA ALA A 48 44.83 -11.75 8.42
C ALA A 48 43.30 -11.60 8.45
N VAL A 49 42.78 -10.39 8.25
CA VAL A 49 41.33 -10.13 8.15
C VAL A 49 40.72 -10.81 6.93
N VAL A 50 41.36 -10.68 5.75
CA VAL A 50 40.92 -11.32 4.51
C VAL A 50 41.01 -12.84 4.59
N ASN A 51 42.05 -13.38 5.19
CA ASN A 51 42.19 -14.83 5.39
C ASN A 51 41.15 -15.39 6.38
N THR A 52 40.80 -14.63 7.41
CA THR A 52 39.74 -15.03 8.35
C THR A 52 38.36 -14.95 7.69
N MET A 53 38.13 -13.96 6.85
CA MET A 53 36.91 -13.82 6.05
C MET A 53 36.78 -14.87 4.93
N ASN A 54 37.89 -15.43 4.46
CA ASN A 54 37.91 -16.50 3.45
C ASN A 54 37.64 -17.90 4.02
N GLN A 55 37.53 -18.06 5.33
CA GLN A 55 37.07 -19.31 5.93
C GLN A 55 35.56 -19.49 5.61
N LYS A 56 35.30 -20.51 4.77
CA LYS A 56 33.98 -20.77 4.13
C LYS A 56 32.76 -20.76 5.07
N ASP A 57 32.97 -21.02 6.35
CA ASP A 57 31.87 -21.15 7.32
C ASP A 57 31.49 -19.82 7.97
N TYR A 58 32.41 -18.90 8.17
CA TYR A 58 32.15 -17.57 8.75
C TYR A 58 31.34 -16.68 7.79
N LEU A 59 31.61 -16.79 6.49
CA LEU A 59 30.93 -16.05 5.44
C LEU A 59 29.49 -16.51 5.22
N LYS A 60 29.19 -17.82 5.40
CA LYS A 60 27.85 -18.35 5.17
C LYS A 60 26.81 -17.92 6.21
N GLU A 61 27.22 -17.73 7.46
CA GLU A 61 26.28 -17.41 8.55
C GLU A 61 26.11 -15.91 8.75
N ASN A 62 27.16 -15.09 8.57
CA ASN A 62 27.11 -13.68 8.95
C ASN A 62 26.83 -12.70 7.80
N ILE A 63 26.96 -13.11 6.54
CA ILE A 63 26.74 -12.22 5.39
C ILE A 63 25.28 -12.22 4.90
N LYS A 64 24.50 -13.23 5.28
CA LYS A 64 23.08 -13.33 4.90
C LYS A 64 22.22 -12.17 5.38
N GLU A 65 22.67 -11.43 6.37
CA GLU A 65 21.90 -10.39 7.07
C GLU A 65 22.28 -8.95 6.71
N VAL A 66 23.28 -8.72 5.84
CA VAL A 66 23.72 -7.36 5.48
C VAL A 66 22.89 -6.80 4.32
N PRO A 67 22.12 -5.72 4.51
CA PRO A 67 21.22 -5.19 3.46
C PRO A 67 21.94 -4.76 2.18
N VAL A 68 23.18 -4.23 2.28
CA VAL A 68 24.02 -3.89 1.12
C VAL A 68 24.43 -5.14 0.37
N PHE A 69 24.57 -6.25 1.06
CA PHE A 69 24.94 -7.54 0.48
C PHE A 69 23.73 -8.42 0.16
N GLN A 70 22.54 -8.16 0.70
CA GLN A 70 21.33 -8.90 0.31
C GLN A 70 20.94 -8.66 -1.15
N SER A 71 21.18 -7.48 -1.71
CA SER A 71 21.07 -7.24 -3.15
C SER A 71 22.22 -7.90 -3.94
N ILE A 72 23.36 -8.13 -3.29
CA ILE A 72 24.55 -8.81 -3.84
C ILE A 72 24.53 -10.30 -3.48
N GLU A 73 23.87 -10.73 -2.40
CA GLU A 73 23.80 -12.13 -1.95
C GLU A 73 22.94 -13.01 -2.87
N LYS A 74 21.92 -12.48 -3.49
CA LYS A 74 21.30 -13.17 -4.65
C LYS A 74 22.30 -13.36 -5.79
N GLN A 75 23.52 -12.78 -5.69
CA GLN A 75 24.54 -12.70 -6.72
C GLN A 75 25.96 -13.06 -6.25
N LYS A 76 26.14 -13.56 -5.03
CA LYS A 76 27.43 -13.98 -4.40
C LYS A 76 28.60 -12.99 -4.46
N LEU A 77 29.09 -12.66 -3.31
CA LEU A 77 30.06 -11.68 -2.85
C LEU A 77 31.26 -11.42 -3.73
N VAL A 78 31.63 -10.14 -3.78
CA VAL A 78 32.81 -9.61 -4.42
C VAL A 78 33.83 -9.22 -3.34
N PHE A 79 35.01 -9.84 -3.32
CA PHE A 79 36.15 -9.38 -2.54
C PHE A 79 37.12 -8.67 -3.47
N LEU A 80 37.58 -7.49 -3.06
CA LEU A 80 38.60 -6.74 -3.77
C LEU A 80 39.93 -6.93 -3.03
N GLU A 81 40.85 -7.67 -3.61
CA GLU A 81 42.19 -7.77 -3.08
C GLU A 81 43.10 -6.83 -3.88
N GLN A 82 43.83 -5.96 -3.16
CA GLN A 82 44.77 -5.03 -3.78
C GLN A 82 46.12 -5.71 -3.94
N ALA A 83 46.54 -5.92 -5.16
CA ALA A 83 47.83 -6.49 -5.47
C ALA A 83 48.85 -5.39 -5.71
N GLN A 84 49.58 -5.04 -4.65
CA GLN A 84 50.79 -4.18 -4.62
C GLN A 84 50.62 -2.66 -4.92
N PRO A 85 51.43 -1.77 -4.28
CA PRO A 85 51.12 -0.33 -4.20
C PRO A 85 51.74 0.56 -5.29
N GLU A 86 52.44 0.04 -6.30
CA GLU A 86 53.20 0.90 -7.21
C GLU A 86 52.86 0.61 -8.67
N ASP A 87 52.07 1.26 -9.34
CA ASP A 87 51.82 1.50 -10.77
C ASP A 87 50.71 0.74 -11.51
N GLU A 88 50.27 -0.46 -11.13
CA GLU A 88 49.09 -1.09 -11.71
C GLU A 88 48.29 -1.83 -10.63
N VAL A 89 47.27 -1.19 -10.11
CA VAL A 89 46.33 -1.83 -9.17
C VAL A 89 45.37 -2.72 -9.94
N GLU A 90 45.51 -4.03 -9.82
CA GLU A 90 44.53 -5.00 -10.30
C GLU A 90 43.59 -5.39 -9.16
N TYR A 91 42.32 -5.39 -9.45
CA TYR A 91 41.28 -5.83 -8.50
C TYR A 91 40.85 -7.24 -8.87
N GLU A 92 40.94 -8.15 -7.93
CA GLU A 92 40.46 -9.50 -8.09
C GLU A 92 39.03 -9.63 -7.48
N ILE A 93 38.08 -10.00 -8.32
CA ILE A 93 36.70 -10.18 -7.92
C ILE A 93 36.40 -11.68 -7.90
N VAL A 94 36.12 -12.25 -6.72
CA VAL A 94 35.72 -13.63 -6.56
C VAL A 94 34.19 -13.69 -6.44
N ALA A 95 33.50 -14.07 -7.53
CA ALA A 95 32.06 -14.09 -7.59
C ALA A 95 31.54 -15.25 -8.46
N ASP A 96 30.23 -15.47 -8.46
CA ASP A 96 29.57 -16.31 -9.47
C ASP A 96 29.71 -15.65 -10.85
N VAL A 97 30.74 -16.10 -11.57
CA VAL A 97 31.22 -15.50 -12.81
C VAL A 97 30.16 -15.33 -13.88
N LYS A 98 29.13 -16.23 -13.93
CA LYS A 98 28.08 -16.16 -14.94
C LYS A 98 27.11 -14.98 -14.70
N LYS A 99 26.69 -14.76 -13.47
CA LYS A 99 25.80 -13.65 -13.11
C LYS A 99 26.51 -12.30 -13.17
N MET A 100 27.77 -12.24 -12.75
CA MET A 100 28.59 -11.02 -12.87
C MET A 100 28.85 -10.65 -14.32
N GLN A 101 29.10 -11.61 -15.20
CA GLN A 101 29.26 -11.33 -16.63
C GLN A 101 28.02 -10.66 -17.24
N GLU A 102 26.82 -11.08 -16.89
CA GLU A 102 25.59 -10.47 -17.40
C GLU A 102 25.39 -9.03 -16.91
N LEU A 103 25.75 -8.75 -15.65
CA LEU A 103 25.59 -7.43 -15.04
C LEU A 103 26.68 -6.44 -15.41
N VAL A 104 27.92 -6.91 -15.55
CA VAL A 104 29.10 -6.05 -15.73
C VAL A 104 29.50 -5.94 -17.20
N LYS A 105 29.15 -6.91 -18.04
CA LYS A 105 29.46 -6.91 -19.47
C LYS A 105 28.99 -5.65 -20.23
N PRO A 106 27.80 -5.08 -19.95
CA PRO A 106 27.40 -3.82 -20.58
C PRO A 106 28.24 -2.61 -20.17
N ILE A 107 28.88 -2.68 -19.00
CA ILE A 107 29.63 -1.58 -18.38
C ILE A 107 31.14 -1.74 -18.61
N MET A 108 31.62 -2.97 -18.69
CA MET A 108 33.02 -3.32 -18.86
C MET A 108 33.22 -4.40 -19.95
N PRO A 109 33.22 -4.01 -21.24
CA PRO A 109 33.31 -4.97 -22.35
C PRO A 109 34.67 -5.70 -22.45
N LYS A 110 35.69 -5.25 -21.73
CA LYS A 110 37.05 -5.87 -21.71
C LYS A 110 37.37 -6.36 -20.30
N MET A 111 36.82 -7.50 -19.91
CA MET A 111 37.18 -8.19 -18.68
C MET A 111 37.93 -9.47 -19.00
N ALA A 112 39.02 -9.72 -18.30
CA ALA A 112 39.69 -11.02 -18.33
C ALA A 112 39.07 -11.93 -17.27
N VAL A 113 38.51 -13.07 -17.69
CA VAL A 113 37.98 -14.10 -16.79
C VAL A 113 38.99 -15.26 -16.74
N GLN A 114 39.56 -15.49 -15.58
CA GLN A 114 40.45 -16.61 -15.33
C GLN A 114 39.90 -17.52 -14.24
N ALA A 115 39.58 -18.77 -14.57
CA ALA A 115 39.27 -19.83 -13.62
C ALA A 115 38.42 -19.41 -12.38
N ASN A 116 37.23 -18.89 -12.57
CA ASN A 116 36.34 -18.35 -11.54
C ASN A 116 36.77 -17.01 -10.89
N ARG A 117 37.68 -16.29 -11.49
CA ARG A 117 38.12 -14.97 -11.05
C ARG A 117 37.92 -13.97 -12.17
N ILE A 118 37.49 -12.75 -11.81
CA ILE A 118 37.42 -11.63 -12.74
C ILE A 118 38.51 -10.65 -12.34
N VAL A 119 39.48 -10.46 -13.23
CA VAL A 119 40.53 -9.47 -13.03
C VAL A 119 40.14 -8.19 -13.76
N VAL A 120 40.11 -7.09 -13.04
CA VAL A 120 39.71 -5.77 -13.55
C VAL A 120 40.85 -4.78 -13.28
N ALA A 121 41.35 -4.15 -14.34
CA ALA A 121 42.34 -3.08 -14.21
C ALA A 121 41.75 -1.84 -13.48
N ALA A 122 42.60 -1.02 -12.89
CA ALA A 122 42.19 0.13 -12.07
C ALA A 122 41.30 1.14 -12.83
N GLU A 123 41.59 1.38 -14.10
CA GLU A 123 40.85 2.34 -14.92
C GLU A 123 39.37 1.93 -15.17
N PRO A 124 39.06 0.69 -15.63
CA PRO A 124 37.69 0.21 -15.69
C PRO A 124 36.98 0.22 -14.33
N MET A 125 37.69 -0.02 -13.24
CA MET A 125 37.14 0.03 -11.90
C MET A 125 36.77 1.46 -11.47
N ARG A 126 37.60 2.45 -11.79
CA ARG A 126 37.25 3.88 -11.58
C ARG A 126 36.02 4.30 -12.36
N VAL A 127 35.92 3.88 -13.64
CA VAL A 127 34.74 4.15 -14.47
C VAL A 127 33.47 3.48 -13.87
N PHE A 128 33.62 2.24 -13.39
CA PHE A 128 32.52 1.52 -12.71
C PHE A 128 32.09 2.27 -11.43
N THR A 129 33.05 2.61 -10.57
CA THR A 129 32.77 3.33 -9.33
C THR A 129 32.10 4.67 -9.60
N LYS A 130 32.60 5.44 -10.58
CA LYS A 130 31.99 6.72 -10.97
C LYS A 130 30.57 6.55 -11.49
N ARG A 131 30.29 5.56 -12.36
CA ARG A 131 28.94 5.24 -12.83
C ARG A 131 28.02 4.75 -11.70
N TYR A 132 28.54 3.90 -10.83
CA TYR A 132 27.77 3.43 -9.68
C TYR A 132 27.41 4.56 -8.72
N THR A 133 28.33 5.48 -8.47
CA THR A 133 28.08 6.70 -7.67
C THR A 133 27.04 7.58 -8.36
N GLU A 134 27.12 7.76 -9.68
CA GLU A 134 26.15 8.52 -10.45
C GLU A 134 24.76 7.88 -10.42
N VAL A 135 24.68 6.55 -10.61
CA VAL A 135 23.42 5.80 -10.50
C VAL A 135 22.83 5.94 -9.10
N ARG A 136 23.67 5.89 -8.04
CA ARG A 136 23.23 6.14 -6.67
C ARG A 136 22.77 7.57 -6.45
N ARG A 137 23.45 8.55 -7.02
CA ARG A 137 23.06 9.96 -6.93
C ARG A 137 21.70 10.19 -7.59
N VAL A 138 21.52 9.67 -8.81
CA VAL A 138 20.23 9.73 -9.53
C VAL A 138 19.12 9.00 -8.75
N ALA A 139 19.43 7.84 -8.17
CA ALA A 139 18.47 7.12 -7.33
C ALA A 139 18.14 7.91 -6.05
N ALA A 140 19.13 8.54 -5.41
CA ALA A 140 18.91 9.38 -4.22
C ALA A 140 18.12 10.66 -4.55
N GLU A 141 18.35 11.27 -5.71
CA GLU A 141 17.55 12.39 -6.21
C GLU A 141 16.12 11.97 -6.52
N ALA A 142 15.92 10.77 -7.12
CA ALA A 142 14.59 10.22 -7.34
C ALA A 142 13.85 9.94 -6.02
N VAL A 143 14.55 9.48 -4.98
CA VAL A 143 13.98 9.29 -3.63
C VAL A 143 13.58 10.63 -3.00
N LYS A 144 14.34 11.71 -3.22
CA LYS A 144 13.99 13.08 -2.76
C LYS A 144 12.72 13.62 -3.43
N GLN A 145 12.34 13.10 -4.61
CA GLN A 145 11.12 13.46 -5.33
C GLN A 145 9.91 12.63 -4.95
N LEU A 146 10.06 11.64 -4.04
CA LEU A 146 8.94 10.85 -3.57
C LEU A 146 8.06 11.67 -2.60
N PRO A 147 6.73 11.51 -2.67
CA PRO A 147 5.82 12.31 -1.88
C PRO A 147 5.98 12.03 -0.39
N LYS A 148 6.08 13.11 0.40
CA LYS A 148 6.14 13.06 1.85
C LYS A 148 5.10 14.02 2.43
N LEU A 149 4.03 13.46 2.96
CA LEU A 149 3.04 14.17 3.75
C LEU A 149 3.34 13.88 5.22
N HIS A 150 4.01 14.80 5.89
CA HIS A 150 4.42 14.63 7.27
C HIS A 150 3.49 15.37 8.22
N ILE A 151 3.02 14.67 9.26
CA ILE A 151 2.24 15.25 10.35
C ILE A 151 3.10 15.16 11.61
N ASP A 152 3.37 16.31 12.20
CA ASP A 152 3.99 16.42 13.52
C ASP A 152 2.89 16.53 14.57
N TYR A 153 2.68 15.45 15.32
CA TYR A 153 1.62 15.35 16.32
C TYR A 153 1.90 16.22 17.56
N ASP A 154 3.17 16.44 17.89
CA ASP A 154 3.57 17.24 19.06
C ASP A 154 3.46 18.74 18.75
N ALA A 155 3.90 19.16 17.57
CA ALA A 155 3.83 20.55 17.11
C ALA A 155 2.44 20.92 16.56
N GLY A 156 1.61 19.94 16.21
CA GLY A 156 0.32 20.15 15.57
C GLY A 156 0.45 20.80 14.18
N THR A 157 1.45 20.38 13.40
CA THR A 157 1.74 20.94 12.06
C THR A 157 1.75 19.84 11.00
N MET A 158 1.57 20.25 9.74
CA MET A 158 1.62 19.36 8.59
C MET A 158 2.44 19.99 7.47
N THR A 159 3.29 19.16 6.83
CA THR A 159 4.06 19.58 5.65
C THR A 159 3.86 18.58 4.50
N PHE A 160 3.96 19.10 3.28
CA PHE A 160 4.07 18.27 2.07
C PHE A 160 5.35 18.64 1.33
N ASN A 161 6.27 17.66 1.16
CA ASN A 161 7.59 17.87 0.55
C ASN A 161 8.33 19.06 1.17
N ASP A 162 8.32 19.13 2.51
CA ASP A 162 8.91 20.19 3.34
C ASP A 162 8.21 21.58 3.25
N GLU A 163 7.13 21.72 2.49
CA GLU A 163 6.30 22.92 2.46
C GLU A 163 5.16 22.83 3.47
N ASN A 164 4.96 23.88 4.26
CA ASN A 164 3.90 23.92 5.28
C ASN A 164 2.52 23.98 4.63
N ILE A 165 1.60 23.16 5.13
CA ILE A 165 0.17 23.23 4.81
C ILE A 165 -0.54 23.98 5.93
N ASP A 166 -1.35 24.99 5.56
CA ASP A 166 -2.12 25.77 6.51
C ASP A 166 -3.23 24.92 7.16
N LEU A 167 -3.17 24.76 8.48
CA LEU A 167 -4.19 24.06 9.26
C LEU A 167 -5.30 24.99 9.78
N ASN A 168 -5.23 26.30 9.53
CA ASN A 168 -6.26 27.27 9.88
C ASN A 168 -6.75 28.05 8.65
N PRO A 169 -7.17 27.35 7.58
CA PRO A 169 -7.60 28.00 6.36
C PRO A 169 -8.87 28.82 6.56
N ASN A 170 -9.07 29.81 5.72
CA ASN A 170 -10.32 30.55 5.69
C ASN A 170 -11.48 29.61 5.26
N LEU A 171 -12.58 29.60 6.01
CA LEU A 171 -13.78 28.79 5.70
C LEU A 171 -14.33 29.05 4.29
N SER A 172 -14.13 30.23 3.71
CA SER A 172 -14.51 30.50 2.32
C SER A 172 -13.69 29.68 1.31
N GLU A 173 -12.40 29.41 1.58
CA GLU A 173 -11.57 28.54 0.76
C GLU A 173 -11.94 27.06 0.97
N VAL A 174 -12.24 26.67 2.22
CA VAL A 174 -12.77 25.33 2.53
C VAL A 174 -14.07 25.10 1.76
N ALA A 175 -15.00 26.07 1.77
CA ALA A 175 -16.26 25.98 1.04
C ALA A 175 -16.08 25.82 -0.48
N LYS A 176 -15.05 26.44 -1.08
CA LYS A 176 -14.72 26.20 -2.50
C LYS A 176 -14.27 24.76 -2.74
N ASN A 177 -13.45 24.19 -1.85
CA ASN A 177 -13.07 22.80 -1.98
C ASN A 177 -14.27 21.84 -1.79
N ILE A 178 -15.20 22.15 -0.89
CA ILE A 178 -16.45 21.39 -0.75
C ILE A 178 -17.25 21.42 -2.06
N LYS A 179 -17.37 22.56 -2.73
CA LYS A 179 -18.03 22.64 -4.04
C LYS A 179 -17.34 21.76 -5.09
N SER A 180 -16.02 21.66 -5.04
CA SER A 180 -15.27 20.75 -5.93
C SER A 180 -15.56 19.28 -5.59
N ILE A 181 -15.67 18.93 -4.31
CA ILE A 181 -16.11 17.59 -3.88
C ILE A 181 -17.52 17.32 -4.41
N GLN A 182 -18.49 18.22 -4.19
CA GLN A 182 -19.85 18.08 -4.69
C GLN A 182 -19.88 17.98 -6.22
N THR A 183 -19.03 18.72 -6.93
CA THR A 183 -18.93 18.65 -8.39
C THR A 183 -18.44 17.29 -8.85
N PHE A 184 -17.46 16.68 -8.15
CA PHE A 184 -17.02 15.33 -8.44
C PHE A 184 -18.16 14.32 -8.29
N PHE A 185 -18.85 14.33 -7.15
CA PHE A 185 -19.96 13.41 -6.88
C PHE A 185 -21.16 13.62 -7.80
N SER A 186 -21.52 14.85 -8.12
CA SER A 186 -22.58 15.13 -9.10
C SER A 186 -22.21 14.71 -10.53
N GLY A 187 -20.92 14.57 -10.83
CA GLY A 187 -20.47 13.97 -12.07
C GLY A 187 -20.93 12.53 -12.25
N MET A 188 -21.19 11.81 -11.16
CA MET A 188 -21.69 10.44 -11.21
C MET A 188 -23.17 10.35 -11.61
N ASP A 189 -23.94 11.43 -11.59
CA ASP A 189 -25.35 11.46 -12.05
C ASP A 189 -25.46 11.10 -13.56
N TYR A 190 -24.35 11.19 -14.29
CA TYR A 190 -24.27 10.77 -15.69
C TYR A 190 -23.88 9.30 -15.88
N PHE A 191 -23.72 8.54 -14.80
CA PHE A 191 -23.32 7.13 -14.83
C PHE A 191 -24.55 6.23 -15.00
N TYR A 192 -24.32 5.01 -15.43
CA TYR A 192 -25.27 3.91 -15.45
C TYR A 192 -24.99 2.95 -14.29
N GLY A 193 -26.01 2.27 -13.83
CA GLY A 193 -25.93 1.34 -12.71
C GLY A 193 -26.44 1.96 -11.41
N ASP A 194 -26.06 1.39 -10.28
CA ASP A 194 -26.46 1.90 -8.97
C ASP A 194 -25.58 3.10 -8.57
N VAL A 195 -25.99 4.27 -9.05
CA VAL A 195 -25.26 5.54 -8.87
C VAL A 195 -25.26 5.96 -7.40
N GLU A 196 -26.40 5.84 -6.71
CA GLU A 196 -26.51 6.25 -5.31
C GLU A 196 -25.62 5.40 -4.40
N GLN A 197 -25.59 4.10 -4.65
CA GLN A 197 -24.66 3.24 -3.91
C GLN A 197 -23.19 3.53 -4.28
N ALA A 198 -22.89 3.79 -5.55
CA ALA A 198 -21.54 4.16 -5.97
C ALA A 198 -21.05 5.43 -5.26
N LYS A 199 -21.90 6.46 -5.11
CA LYS A 199 -21.58 7.67 -4.34
C LYS A 199 -21.26 7.34 -2.88
N LYS A 200 -22.07 6.50 -2.23
CA LYS A 200 -21.83 6.04 -0.85
C LYS A 200 -20.51 5.27 -0.73
N ASP A 201 -20.19 4.39 -1.69
CA ASP A 201 -18.96 3.61 -1.70
C ASP A 201 -17.73 4.52 -1.94
N TYR A 202 -17.84 5.52 -2.81
CA TYR A 202 -16.80 6.52 -2.99
C TYR A 202 -16.60 7.39 -1.75
N PHE A 203 -17.67 7.80 -1.09
CA PHE A 203 -17.59 8.55 0.18
C PHE A 203 -16.94 7.70 1.27
N LYS A 204 -17.32 6.45 1.41
CA LYS A 204 -16.71 5.48 2.32
C LYS A 204 -15.20 5.37 2.06
N TYR A 205 -14.78 5.23 0.81
CA TYR A 205 -13.36 5.18 0.46
C TYR A 205 -12.64 6.51 0.74
N MET A 206 -13.27 7.65 0.45
CA MET A 206 -12.74 8.99 0.76
C MET A 206 -12.48 9.15 2.25
N THR A 207 -13.41 8.76 3.10
CA THR A 207 -13.29 8.84 4.56
C THR A 207 -12.08 8.05 5.07
N TRP A 208 -11.89 6.82 4.59
CA TRP A 208 -10.69 6.05 4.88
C TRP A 208 -9.44 6.72 4.35
N TYR A 209 -9.45 7.14 3.08
CA TYR A 209 -8.28 7.67 2.39
C TYR A 209 -7.72 8.92 3.06
N LEU A 210 -8.58 9.84 3.47
CA LEU A 210 -8.18 11.07 4.17
C LEU A 210 -7.62 10.77 5.58
N ALA A 211 -8.09 9.69 6.23
CA ALA A 211 -7.62 9.28 7.56
C ALA A 211 -6.31 8.46 7.52
N THR A 212 -5.86 7.99 6.34
CA THR A 212 -4.68 7.11 6.22
C THR A 212 -3.40 7.64 6.85
N PRO A 213 -3.06 8.96 6.82
CA PRO A 213 -1.83 9.45 7.46
C PRO A 213 -1.78 9.23 8.97
N PHE A 214 -2.95 9.11 9.63
CA PHE A 214 -3.02 8.85 11.07
C PHE A 214 -2.92 7.36 11.42
N MET A 215 -3.13 6.46 10.46
CA MET A 215 -3.24 5.02 10.71
C MET A 215 -1.95 4.41 11.28
N ALA A 216 -0.79 4.79 10.77
CA ALA A 216 0.50 4.27 11.25
C ALA A 216 0.77 4.68 12.70
N TYR A 217 0.46 5.92 13.05
CA TYR A 217 0.57 6.44 14.41
C TYR A 217 -0.37 5.71 15.37
N LEU A 218 -1.63 5.54 15.00
CA LEU A 218 -2.61 4.81 15.81
C LEU A 218 -2.26 3.34 15.98
N ARG A 219 -1.72 2.67 14.97
CA ARG A 219 -1.22 1.29 15.06
C ARG A 219 -0.08 1.17 16.06
N TYR A 220 0.82 2.14 16.09
CA TYR A 220 1.90 2.19 17.08
C TYR A 220 1.34 2.27 18.51
N PHE A 221 0.31 3.10 18.75
CA PHE A 221 -0.36 3.18 20.06
C PHE A 221 -1.15 1.91 20.37
N ALA A 222 -1.91 1.39 19.44
CA ALA A 222 -2.68 0.16 19.60
C ALA A 222 -1.78 -1.01 20.04
N SER A 223 -0.65 -1.22 19.38
CA SER A 223 0.29 -2.30 19.72
C SER A 223 0.86 -2.22 21.13
N ARG A 224 0.92 -1.01 21.73
CA ARG A 224 1.46 -0.77 23.06
C ARG A 224 0.42 -0.79 24.17
N ASN A 225 -0.84 -0.64 23.82
CA ASN A 225 -1.95 -0.55 24.76
C ASN A 225 -2.93 -1.72 24.62
N ASN A 226 -2.48 -2.87 24.10
CA ASN A 226 -3.23 -4.12 23.96
C ASN A 226 -4.47 -4.03 23.06
N TYR A 227 -4.50 -3.11 22.09
CA TYR A 227 -5.52 -3.05 21.05
C TYR A 227 -5.08 -3.79 19.79
N ASP A 228 -6.06 -4.31 19.02
CA ASP A 228 -5.75 -4.93 17.73
C ASP A 228 -5.35 -3.85 16.69
N THR A 229 -4.17 -3.98 16.11
CA THR A 229 -3.67 -3.08 15.08
C THR A 229 -4.52 -3.08 13.81
N LYS A 230 -5.32 -4.14 13.57
CA LYS A 230 -6.25 -4.24 12.43
C LYS A 230 -7.42 -3.26 12.51
N LEU A 231 -7.66 -2.64 13.66
CA LEU A 231 -8.62 -1.54 13.77
C LEU A 231 -8.27 -0.35 12.86
N PHE A 232 -6.99 -0.27 12.45
CA PHE A 232 -6.45 0.78 11.60
C PHE A 232 -5.88 0.20 10.31
N PRO A 233 -6.72 -0.13 9.31
CA PRO A 233 -6.31 -0.85 8.10
C PRO A 233 -5.49 0.03 7.17
N MET A 234 -4.31 -0.50 6.78
CA MET A 234 -3.34 0.20 5.92
C MET A 234 -3.55 -0.06 4.43
N TYR A 235 -4.56 -0.82 4.06
CA TYR A 235 -4.81 -1.17 2.66
C TYR A 235 -6.24 -0.82 2.28
N GLY A 236 -6.40 -0.18 1.12
CA GLY A 236 -7.69 0.08 0.52
C GLY A 236 -7.72 -0.39 -0.93
N VAL A 237 -8.79 -1.06 -1.30
CA VAL A 237 -9.01 -1.59 -2.63
C VAL A 237 -10.31 -1.04 -3.17
N ILE A 238 -10.24 -0.30 -4.27
CA ILE A 238 -11.41 0.16 -5.01
C ILE A 238 -11.43 -0.49 -6.38
N TYR A 239 -12.45 -1.27 -6.66
CA TYR A 239 -12.54 -2.03 -7.88
C TYR A 239 -13.93 -1.97 -8.54
N GLY A 240 -14.01 -2.36 -9.79
CA GLY A 240 -15.23 -2.34 -10.59
C GLY A 240 -14.90 -2.15 -12.06
N ASP A 241 -15.90 -2.15 -12.93
CA ASP A 241 -15.71 -2.02 -14.38
C ASP A 241 -14.86 -0.79 -14.76
N SER A 242 -14.23 -0.85 -15.94
CA SER A 242 -13.61 0.32 -16.54
C SER A 242 -14.62 1.45 -16.72
N ASN A 243 -14.14 2.71 -16.75
CA ASN A 243 -14.97 3.91 -16.81
C ASN A 243 -15.85 4.16 -15.56
N GLY A 244 -15.55 3.54 -14.43
CA GLY A 244 -16.17 3.86 -13.14
C GLY A 244 -15.65 5.16 -12.51
N GLY A 245 -14.55 5.76 -13.02
CA GLY A 245 -13.96 6.99 -12.46
C GLY A 245 -12.92 6.77 -11.35
N LYS A 246 -12.53 5.53 -11.05
CA LYS A 246 -11.64 5.16 -9.94
C LYS A 246 -10.31 5.92 -9.94
N THR A 247 -9.56 5.88 -11.04
CA THR A 247 -8.28 6.59 -11.18
C THR A 247 -8.45 8.10 -11.03
N THR A 248 -9.53 8.67 -11.60
CA THR A 248 -9.84 10.11 -11.47
C THR A 248 -10.14 10.47 -10.01
N PHE A 249 -10.85 9.60 -9.30
CA PHE A 249 -11.15 9.77 -7.88
C PHE A 249 -9.89 9.81 -7.01
N ILE A 250 -8.98 8.86 -7.22
CA ILE A 250 -7.72 8.85 -6.46
C ILE A 250 -6.89 10.11 -6.76
N LYS A 251 -6.80 10.53 -8.02
CA LYS A 251 -6.14 11.80 -8.40
C LYS A 251 -6.79 13.01 -7.72
N PHE A 252 -8.11 13.01 -7.63
CA PHE A 252 -8.87 14.04 -6.93
C PHE A 252 -8.50 14.08 -5.43
N LEU A 253 -8.49 12.92 -4.75
CA LEU A 253 -8.13 12.83 -3.34
C LEU A 253 -6.68 13.26 -3.07
N VAL A 254 -5.73 12.82 -3.89
CA VAL A 254 -4.33 13.24 -3.78
C VAL A 254 -4.24 14.76 -3.86
N LYS A 255 -4.87 15.36 -4.85
CA LYS A 255 -4.83 16.81 -5.02
C LYS A 255 -5.53 17.57 -3.89
N LEU A 256 -6.64 17.03 -3.36
CA LEU A 256 -7.32 17.59 -2.19
C LEU A 256 -6.42 17.59 -0.96
N MET A 257 -5.58 16.57 -0.77
CA MET A 257 -4.67 16.45 0.37
C MET A 257 -3.40 17.30 0.21
N CYS A 258 -2.81 17.34 -0.98
CA CYS A 258 -1.49 17.91 -1.21
C CYS A 258 -1.48 19.19 -2.05
N GLY A 259 -2.60 19.57 -2.67
CA GLY A 259 -2.67 20.69 -3.62
C GLY A 259 -2.05 20.38 -4.99
N GLU A 260 -1.35 19.26 -5.12
CA GLU A 260 -0.58 18.87 -6.30
C GLU A 260 -1.01 17.51 -6.86
N THR A 261 -0.55 17.23 -8.06
CA THR A 261 -0.69 15.90 -8.66
C THR A 261 0.56 15.09 -8.39
N VAL A 262 0.38 13.89 -7.85
CA VAL A 262 1.47 12.94 -7.57
C VAL A 262 1.40 11.80 -8.59
N LYS A 263 2.57 11.35 -9.06
CA LYS A 263 2.67 10.20 -9.95
C LYS A 263 2.20 8.94 -9.22
N MET A 264 1.28 8.22 -9.83
CA MET A 264 0.84 6.91 -9.33
C MET A 264 1.85 5.82 -9.66
N ASN A 265 1.90 4.81 -8.80
CA ASN A 265 2.69 3.60 -9.04
C ASN A 265 1.95 2.70 -10.04
N THR A 266 2.71 1.85 -10.70
CA THR A 266 2.19 0.93 -11.72
C THR A 266 1.89 -0.45 -11.12
N THR A 267 1.25 -1.30 -11.91
CA THR A 267 0.98 -2.71 -11.54
C THR A 267 2.26 -3.48 -11.19
N GLU A 268 3.40 -3.13 -11.79
CA GLU A 268 4.70 -3.77 -11.57
C GLU A 268 5.30 -3.43 -10.19
N ASP A 269 4.90 -2.31 -9.61
CA ASP A 269 5.34 -1.89 -8.29
C ASP A 269 4.66 -2.69 -7.16
N PHE A 270 3.57 -3.43 -7.46
CA PHE A 270 2.82 -4.21 -6.47
C PHE A 270 3.51 -5.55 -6.17
N THR A 271 4.62 -5.48 -5.48
CA THR A 271 5.33 -6.63 -4.90
C THR A 271 5.73 -6.31 -3.46
N ALA A 272 5.86 -7.32 -2.59
CA ALA A 272 6.19 -7.11 -1.18
C ALA A 272 7.47 -6.28 -1.01
N THR A 273 8.54 -6.64 -1.72
CA THR A 273 9.83 -5.92 -1.64
C THR A 273 9.72 -4.47 -2.09
N ARG A 274 8.95 -4.20 -3.16
CA ARG A 274 8.81 -2.83 -3.67
C ARG A 274 7.94 -1.98 -2.77
N ILE A 275 6.82 -2.52 -2.30
CA ILE A 275 5.93 -1.82 -1.35
C ILE A 275 6.67 -1.53 -0.03
N ASP A 276 7.41 -2.50 0.52
CA ASP A 276 8.21 -2.28 1.72
C ASP A 276 9.29 -1.20 1.52
N GLY A 277 9.93 -1.20 0.35
CA GLY A 277 10.88 -0.16 -0.01
C GLY A 277 10.25 1.23 -0.07
N LEU A 278 9.09 1.35 -0.72
CA LEU A 278 8.35 2.62 -0.82
C LEU A 278 7.85 3.09 0.55
N LYS A 279 7.33 2.20 1.39
CA LYS A 279 6.90 2.54 2.76
C LYS A 279 8.01 3.12 3.64
N ARG A 280 9.29 2.80 3.34
CA ARG A 280 10.45 3.34 4.10
C ARG A 280 10.87 4.75 3.67
N VAL A 281 10.48 5.19 2.48
CA VAL A 281 10.96 6.43 1.87
C VAL A 281 9.85 7.45 1.61
N CYS A 282 8.59 7.01 1.52
CA CYS A 282 7.41 7.86 1.44
C CYS A 282 6.79 8.04 2.82
N GLU A 283 6.07 9.12 3.03
CA GLU A 283 5.40 9.42 4.31
C GLU A 283 3.95 9.85 4.08
N GLY A 284 3.06 9.41 4.95
CA GLY A 284 1.67 9.83 5.10
C GLY A 284 0.77 9.59 3.90
N LEU A 285 1.08 10.22 2.76
CA LEU A 285 0.24 10.09 1.56
C LEU A 285 0.20 8.64 1.06
N PRO A 286 -0.98 8.03 0.84
CA PRO A 286 -1.08 6.65 0.39
C PRO A 286 -0.27 6.35 -0.87
N LEU A 287 0.38 5.20 -0.91
CA LEU A 287 0.99 4.65 -2.12
C LEU A 287 -0.14 4.20 -3.06
N ASN A 288 -0.34 4.93 -4.14
CA ASN A 288 -1.42 4.64 -5.08
C ASN A 288 -0.94 3.72 -6.19
N ILE A 289 -1.47 2.50 -6.22
CA ILE A 289 -1.25 1.51 -7.29
C ILE A 289 -2.44 1.59 -8.24
N ASP A 290 -2.20 2.07 -9.45
CA ASP A 290 -3.27 2.28 -10.43
C ASP A 290 -3.44 1.10 -11.37
N ASP A 291 -4.69 0.75 -11.64
CA ASP A 291 -5.14 -0.31 -12.55
C ASP A 291 -4.42 -1.66 -12.36
N LEU A 292 -4.40 -2.11 -11.09
CA LEU A 292 -3.71 -3.35 -10.74
C LEU A 292 -4.31 -4.54 -11.48
N ALA A 293 -3.47 -5.23 -12.26
CA ALA A 293 -3.87 -6.40 -13.01
C ALA A 293 -4.29 -7.55 -12.09
N LYS A 294 -5.35 -8.30 -12.48
CA LYS A 294 -5.87 -9.46 -11.74
C LYS A 294 -4.77 -10.46 -11.35
N THR A 295 -3.93 -10.84 -12.31
CA THR A 295 -2.84 -11.81 -12.09
C THR A 295 -1.82 -11.30 -11.07
N GLN A 296 -1.49 -10.02 -11.13
CA GLN A 296 -0.57 -9.41 -10.18
C GLN A 296 -1.17 -9.35 -8.77
N PHE A 297 -2.45 -9.00 -8.66
CA PHE A 297 -3.17 -9.05 -7.39
C PHE A 297 -3.17 -10.47 -6.82
N GLN A 298 -3.57 -11.48 -7.59
CA GLN A 298 -3.61 -12.88 -7.15
C GLN A 298 -2.25 -13.40 -6.68
N ASN A 299 -1.17 -13.02 -7.37
CA ASN A 299 0.17 -13.52 -7.06
C ASN A 299 0.80 -12.85 -5.82
N HIS A 300 0.43 -11.60 -5.52
CA HIS A 300 1.14 -10.79 -4.53
C HIS A 300 0.28 -10.28 -3.38
N SER A 301 -1.06 -10.20 -3.50
CA SER A 301 -1.93 -9.59 -2.49
C SER A 301 -1.79 -10.24 -1.12
N GLU A 302 -1.75 -11.57 -1.07
CA GLU A 302 -1.62 -12.29 0.19
C GLU A 302 -0.32 -11.89 0.92
N ARG A 303 0.79 -11.85 0.19
CA ARG A 303 2.09 -11.53 0.76
C ARG A 303 2.25 -10.04 1.10
N VAL A 304 1.65 -9.15 0.29
CA VAL A 304 1.69 -7.70 0.52
C VAL A 304 0.77 -7.31 1.67
N ILE A 305 -0.47 -7.81 1.68
CA ILE A 305 -1.49 -7.37 2.66
C ILE A 305 -1.35 -8.11 4.00
N LYS A 306 -0.87 -9.38 4.03
CA LYS A 306 -0.64 -10.09 5.29
C LYS A 306 0.50 -9.52 6.13
N ASN A 307 1.43 -8.77 5.53
CA ASN A 307 2.48 -8.05 6.24
C ASN A 307 1.98 -6.71 6.82
N ASP A 308 0.77 -6.67 7.31
CA ASP A 308 0.13 -5.44 7.79
C ASP A 308 0.69 -4.92 9.12
N GLU A 309 1.48 -5.72 9.84
CA GLU A 309 2.23 -5.30 11.04
C GLU A 309 3.59 -4.66 10.72
N TRP A 310 3.88 -4.50 9.43
CA TRP A 310 5.09 -3.86 8.97
C TRP A 310 5.23 -2.43 9.55
N GLY A 311 6.42 -2.07 9.95
CA GLY A 311 6.72 -0.75 10.51
C GLY A 311 6.42 -0.58 12.00
N ILE A 312 5.56 -1.41 12.60
CA ILE A 312 5.25 -1.34 14.03
C ILE A 312 6.49 -1.74 14.85
N SER A 313 7.18 -2.81 14.46
CA SER A 313 8.43 -3.27 15.07
C SER A 313 9.55 -2.23 14.93
N ASP A 314 9.62 -1.55 13.81
CA ASP A 314 10.61 -0.51 13.50
C ASP A 314 10.25 0.85 14.12
N ARG A 315 9.11 0.94 14.82
CA ARG A 315 8.58 2.17 15.43
C ARG A 315 8.36 3.31 14.42
N LEU A 316 8.06 2.97 13.19
CA LEU A 316 7.70 3.95 12.18
C LEU A 316 6.26 4.41 12.42
N VAL A 317 6.04 5.70 12.51
CA VAL A 317 4.72 6.28 12.81
C VAL A 317 4.08 7.02 11.62
N ASN A 318 4.83 7.22 10.53
CA ASN A 318 4.38 7.99 9.36
C ASN A 318 4.42 7.19 8.06
N TYR A 319 4.64 5.86 8.12
CA TYR A 319 4.66 5.08 6.88
C TYR A 319 3.29 5.08 6.19
N PRO A 320 3.26 5.15 4.84
CA PRO A 320 2.02 5.32 4.10
C PRO A 320 1.17 4.05 4.04
N ALA A 321 -0.13 4.25 3.95
CA ALA A 321 -1.07 3.21 3.53
C ALA A 321 -0.89 2.88 2.03
N VAL A 322 -1.56 1.84 1.56
CA VAL A 322 -1.56 1.44 0.14
C VAL A 322 -2.98 1.47 -0.40
N SER A 323 -3.20 2.28 -1.41
CA SER A 323 -4.47 2.42 -2.13
C SER A 323 -4.35 1.75 -3.50
N ILE A 324 -5.27 0.85 -3.82
CA ILE A 324 -5.23 0.03 -5.02
C ILE A 324 -6.49 0.28 -5.84
N THR A 325 -6.33 0.63 -7.12
CA THR A 325 -7.44 0.59 -8.08
C THR A 325 -7.32 -0.65 -8.96
N SER A 326 -8.45 -1.25 -9.35
CA SER A 326 -8.47 -2.38 -10.31
C SER A 326 -9.78 -2.44 -11.08
N ASN A 327 -9.71 -2.97 -12.30
CA ASN A 327 -10.91 -3.24 -13.10
C ASN A 327 -11.49 -4.64 -12.86
N LYS A 328 -10.70 -5.58 -12.39
CA LYS A 328 -11.09 -6.99 -12.22
C LYS A 328 -10.38 -7.62 -11.03
N ILE A 329 -10.90 -7.45 -9.84
CA ILE A 329 -10.50 -8.25 -8.68
C ILE A 329 -11.50 -9.39 -8.54
N THR A 330 -11.02 -10.63 -8.52
CA THR A 330 -11.89 -11.82 -8.50
C THR A 330 -11.62 -12.75 -7.32
N SER A 331 -10.70 -12.40 -6.41
CA SER A 331 -10.37 -13.29 -5.29
C SER A 331 -9.85 -12.50 -4.10
N LEU A 332 -10.76 -11.84 -3.41
CA LEU A 332 -10.51 -11.32 -2.07
C LEU A 332 -10.85 -12.45 -1.09
N THR A 333 -9.85 -13.03 -0.45
CA THR A 333 -10.09 -14.03 0.59
C THR A 333 -10.60 -13.36 1.86
N LYS A 334 -11.36 -14.08 2.70
CA LYS A 334 -11.83 -13.58 4.02
C LYS A 334 -10.68 -13.03 4.88
N ASP A 335 -9.48 -13.56 4.72
CA ASP A 335 -8.29 -13.09 5.42
C ASP A 335 -7.82 -11.71 4.95
N LEU A 336 -7.92 -11.42 3.65
CA LEU A 336 -7.57 -10.11 3.09
C LEU A 336 -8.60 -9.04 3.46
N SER A 337 -9.88 -9.42 3.48
CA SER A 337 -10.97 -8.50 3.81
C SER A 337 -10.96 -8.01 5.27
N LYS A 338 -10.33 -8.78 6.18
CA LYS A 338 -10.11 -8.34 7.58
C LYS A 338 -8.98 -7.31 7.72
N ARG A 339 -8.21 -7.04 6.66
CA ARG A 339 -7.01 -6.20 6.67
C ARG A 339 -7.03 -5.05 5.66
N ALA A 340 -8.04 -5.02 4.82
CA ALA A 340 -8.17 -4.04 3.76
C ALA A 340 -9.59 -3.50 3.67
N ILE A 341 -9.71 -2.21 3.42
CA ILE A 341 -10.97 -1.59 3.04
C ILE A 341 -11.28 -1.97 1.60
N ILE A 342 -12.49 -2.48 1.36
CA ILE A 342 -12.90 -2.95 0.06
C ILE A 342 -14.12 -2.17 -0.39
N CYS A 343 -14.00 -1.49 -1.54
CA CYS A 343 -15.11 -0.78 -2.16
C CYS A 343 -15.29 -1.24 -3.61
N ARG A 344 -16.50 -1.68 -3.94
CA ARG A 344 -16.87 -2.05 -5.29
C ARG A 344 -17.69 -0.95 -5.93
N ILE A 345 -17.29 -0.51 -7.11
CA ILE A 345 -18.01 0.49 -7.88
C ILE A 345 -18.85 -0.21 -8.95
N GLY A 346 -20.15 -0.25 -8.74
CA GLY A 346 -21.13 -0.86 -9.66
C GLY A 346 -21.66 0.08 -10.74
N ALA A 347 -21.20 1.33 -10.77
CA ALA A 347 -21.63 2.34 -11.75
C ALA A 347 -20.49 2.71 -12.71
N LYS A 348 -20.84 3.02 -13.96
CA LYS A 348 -19.89 3.42 -15.01
C LYS A 348 -20.52 4.42 -15.98
N ILE A 349 -19.68 5.19 -16.68
CA ILE A 349 -20.09 6.16 -17.69
C ILE A 349 -19.70 5.68 -19.09
N ASP A 350 -20.52 6.02 -20.08
CA ASP A 350 -20.14 5.81 -21.49
C ASP A 350 -19.07 6.82 -21.95
N ASN A 351 -18.39 6.51 -23.07
CA ASN A 351 -17.28 7.33 -23.54
C ASN A 351 -17.70 8.75 -23.97
N GLU A 352 -18.91 8.91 -24.51
CA GLU A 352 -19.36 10.21 -25.03
C GLU A 352 -19.70 11.18 -23.88
N ARG A 353 -20.50 10.72 -22.92
CA ARG A 353 -20.82 11.49 -21.70
C ARG A 353 -19.59 11.67 -20.82
N GLY A 354 -18.71 10.66 -20.78
CA GLY A 354 -17.46 10.67 -20.06
C GLY A 354 -16.54 11.82 -20.44
N ALA A 355 -16.43 12.13 -21.72
CA ALA A 355 -15.59 13.23 -22.20
C ALA A 355 -16.05 14.60 -21.66
N LYS A 356 -17.37 14.87 -21.67
CA LYS A 356 -17.95 16.12 -21.13
C LYS A 356 -17.80 16.20 -19.61
N ASN A 357 -18.11 15.11 -18.92
CA ASN A 357 -18.00 15.04 -17.47
C ASN A 357 -16.54 15.18 -17.01
N SER A 358 -15.60 14.52 -17.69
CA SER A 358 -14.17 14.61 -17.39
C SER A 358 -13.65 16.05 -17.48
N LYS A 359 -14.10 16.83 -18.46
CA LYS A 359 -13.72 18.25 -18.57
C LYS A 359 -14.17 19.03 -17.34
N ARG A 360 -15.44 18.90 -16.93
CA ARG A 360 -16.01 19.58 -15.75
C ARG A 360 -15.28 19.17 -14.46
N VAL A 361 -15.02 17.87 -14.28
CA VAL A 361 -14.29 17.36 -13.11
C VAL A 361 -12.85 17.87 -13.10
N ASN A 362 -12.17 17.88 -14.24
CA ASN A 362 -10.79 18.38 -14.34
C ASN A 362 -10.71 19.90 -14.08
N GLU A 363 -11.67 20.68 -14.56
CA GLU A 363 -11.77 22.11 -14.25
C GLU A 363 -11.93 22.32 -12.74
N SER A 364 -12.86 21.59 -12.11
CA SER A 364 -13.06 21.63 -10.66
C SER A 364 -11.80 21.18 -9.88
N MET A 365 -11.12 20.14 -10.36
CA MET A 365 -9.84 19.72 -9.78
C MET A 365 -8.75 20.77 -9.89
N SER A 366 -8.74 21.60 -10.96
CA SER A 366 -7.73 22.65 -11.11
C SER A 366 -7.83 23.74 -10.03
N GLU A 367 -9.01 23.93 -9.46
CA GLU A 367 -9.30 24.93 -8.42
C GLU A 367 -9.06 24.42 -6.99
N LEU A 368 -8.79 23.10 -6.82
CA LEU A 368 -8.53 22.51 -5.51
C LEU A 368 -7.26 23.07 -4.88
N THR A 369 -7.39 23.43 -3.62
CA THR A 369 -6.30 23.77 -2.71
C THR A 369 -6.25 22.77 -1.55
N THR A 370 -5.33 22.92 -0.63
CA THR A 370 -5.24 22.09 0.59
C THR A 370 -6.18 22.57 1.70
N ALA A 371 -6.99 23.60 1.49
CA ALA A 371 -7.79 24.22 2.55
C ALA A 371 -8.77 23.24 3.25
N PHE A 372 -9.48 22.42 2.49
CA PHE A 372 -10.35 21.40 3.09
C PHE A 372 -9.56 20.39 3.92
N TYR A 373 -8.43 19.92 3.39
CA TYR A 373 -7.64 18.91 4.08
C TYR A 373 -6.89 19.49 5.29
N GLY A 374 -6.43 20.74 5.21
CA GLY A 374 -5.85 21.44 6.35
C GLY A 374 -6.84 21.56 7.52
N GLU A 375 -8.07 22.01 7.26
CA GLU A 375 -9.14 22.06 8.27
C GLU A 375 -9.51 20.67 8.79
N TYR A 376 -9.53 19.64 7.92
CA TYR A 376 -9.75 18.26 8.30
C TYR A 376 -8.65 17.77 9.25
N VAL A 377 -7.38 17.97 8.93
CA VAL A 377 -6.25 17.54 9.77
C VAL A 377 -6.27 18.27 11.11
N ARG A 378 -6.56 19.56 11.15
CA ARG A 378 -6.67 20.32 12.39
C ARG A 378 -7.69 19.69 13.36
N ARG A 379 -8.86 19.33 12.85
CA ARG A 379 -9.92 18.68 13.67
C ARG A 379 -9.53 17.25 14.03
N MET A 380 -8.98 16.50 13.09
CA MET A 380 -8.55 15.12 13.32
C MET A 380 -7.45 15.04 14.38
N LEU A 381 -6.51 15.99 14.45
CA LEU A 381 -5.47 16.00 15.48
C LEU A 381 -6.06 16.01 16.90
N ILE A 382 -7.18 16.71 17.12
CA ILE A 382 -7.90 16.71 18.38
C ILE A 382 -8.48 15.30 18.65
N CYS A 383 -9.18 14.73 17.67
CA CYS A 383 -9.75 13.38 17.82
C CYS A 383 -8.66 12.31 18.03
N ILE A 384 -7.50 12.45 17.38
CA ILE A 384 -6.37 11.50 17.54
C ILE A 384 -5.75 11.61 18.94
N ASP A 385 -5.59 12.82 19.46
CA ASP A 385 -5.08 13.02 20.84
C ASP A 385 -6.04 12.41 21.87
N GLU A 386 -7.34 12.67 21.76
CA GLU A 386 -8.37 12.05 22.57
C GLU A 386 -8.32 10.52 22.45
N MET A 387 -8.29 9.98 21.23
CA MET A 387 -8.28 8.54 20.98
C MET A 387 -7.04 7.87 21.57
N THR A 388 -5.86 8.46 21.44
CA THR A 388 -4.62 7.91 21.98
C THR A 388 -4.56 8.01 23.51
N THR A 389 -5.17 9.04 24.08
CA THR A 389 -5.31 9.20 25.54
C THR A 389 -6.24 8.12 26.11
N GLU A 390 -7.42 7.95 25.53
CA GLU A 390 -8.38 6.92 25.91
C GLU A 390 -7.78 5.51 25.78
N MET A 391 -7.03 5.24 24.71
CA MET A 391 -6.34 3.95 24.54
C MET A 391 -5.30 3.70 25.66
N ARG A 392 -4.60 4.73 26.13
CA ARG A 392 -3.62 4.59 27.24
C ARG A 392 -4.34 4.34 28.57
N GLU A 393 -5.40 5.10 28.85
CA GLU A 393 -6.14 5.00 30.11
C GLU A 393 -6.90 3.67 30.22
N ASN A 394 -7.41 3.16 29.11
CA ASN A 394 -8.17 1.93 29.03
C ASN A 394 -7.35 0.71 28.55
N ALA A 395 -6.02 0.77 28.62
CA ALA A 395 -5.13 -0.31 28.14
C ALA A 395 -5.41 -1.70 28.75
N ASN A 396 -5.96 -1.73 29.97
CA ASN A 396 -6.37 -2.94 30.69
C ASN A 396 -7.90 -3.12 30.77
N GLY A 397 -8.68 -2.17 30.25
CA GLY A 397 -10.14 -2.18 30.21
C GLY A 397 -10.64 -2.52 28.79
N LYS A 398 -11.82 -3.16 28.69
CA LYS A 398 -12.40 -3.55 27.40
C LYS A 398 -13.50 -2.58 26.92
N GLU A 399 -13.68 -1.45 27.58
CA GLU A 399 -14.84 -0.58 27.37
C GLU A 399 -14.66 0.42 26.22
N TYR A 400 -13.41 0.85 25.93
CA TYR A 400 -13.16 1.82 24.87
C TYR A 400 -12.84 1.14 23.52
N PHE A 401 -13.53 1.56 22.46
CA PHE A 401 -13.30 1.12 21.09
C PHE A 401 -12.84 2.31 20.24
N PRO A 402 -11.56 2.36 19.80
CA PRO A 402 -11.05 3.45 19.00
C PRO A 402 -11.54 3.34 17.53
N ASP A 403 -12.52 4.16 17.18
CA ASP A 403 -13.12 4.15 15.83
C ASP A 403 -12.69 5.38 15.01
N ILE A 404 -11.62 5.22 14.22
CA ILE A 404 -11.10 6.25 13.33
C ILE A 404 -12.08 6.62 12.22
N PHE A 405 -12.94 5.70 11.81
CA PHE A 405 -13.91 5.95 10.73
C PHE A 405 -15.04 6.83 11.21
N HIS A 406 -15.49 6.60 12.44
CA HIS A 406 -16.45 7.49 13.09
C HIS A 406 -15.86 8.90 13.21
N ALA A 407 -14.65 9.03 13.74
CA ALA A 407 -14.00 10.33 13.87
C ALA A 407 -13.84 11.03 12.52
N SER A 408 -13.32 10.32 11.51
CA SER A 408 -13.08 10.89 10.17
C SER A 408 -14.38 11.34 9.49
N SER A 409 -15.42 10.50 9.50
CA SER A 409 -16.70 10.85 8.87
C SER A 409 -17.44 11.99 9.59
N SER A 410 -17.37 12.02 10.92
CA SER A 410 -17.93 13.12 11.73
C SER A 410 -17.21 14.43 11.44
N VAL A 411 -15.89 14.44 11.39
CA VAL A 411 -15.10 15.63 11.04
C VAL A 411 -15.44 16.15 9.65
N ILE A 412 -15.62 15.26 8.65
CA ILE A 412 -16.06 15.67 7.32
C ILE A 412 -17.44 16.35 7.37
N ALA A 413 -18.40 15.76 8.06
CA ALA A 413 -19.74 16.33 8.21
C ALA A 413 -19.69 17.71 8.91
N ASP A 414 -18.96 17.82 10.02
CA ASP A 414 -18.80 19.06 10.77
C ASP A 414 -18.15 20.18 9.95
N ILE A 415 -17.27 19.86 9.00
CA ILE A 415 -16.68 20.85 8.09
C ILE A 415 -17.72 21.38 7.11
N PHE A 416 -18.61 20.52 6.58
CA PHE A 416 -19.73 20.96 5.74
C PHE A 416 -20.64 21.92 6.51
N GLU A 417 -21.03 21.54 7.71
CA GLU A 417 -21.88 22.35 8.58
C GLU A 417 -21.23 23.69 8.94
N ALA A 418 -19.93 23.68 9.28
CA ALA A 418 -19.18 24.90 9.61
C ALA A 418 -19.10 25.87 8.42
N CYS A 419 -19.15 25.36 7.20
CA CYS A 419 -19.21 26.17 5.97
C CYS A 419 -20.66 26.58 5.59
N GLY A 420 -21.67 26.16 6.36
CA GLY A 420 -23.08 26.44 6.06
C GLY A 420 -23.58 25.72 4.80
N ILE A 421 -23.02 24.54 4.51
CA ILE A 421 -23.37 23.73 3.34
C ILE A 421 -24.13 22.50 3.81
N ASP A 422 -25.33 22.28 3.25
CA ASP A 422 -26.15 21.12 3.56
C ASP A 422 -25.41 19.82 3.21
N LEU A 423 -25.58 18.81 4.07
CA LEU A 423 -24.99 17.48 3.87
C LEU A 423 -25.68 16.76 2.71
N PRO A 424 -24.96 16.37 1.65
CA PRO A 424 -25.51 15.51 0.61
C PRO A 424 -25.83 14.10 1.16
N ASP A 425 -26.77 13.39 0.54
CA ASP A 425 -27.23 12.05 0.96
C ASP A 425 -26.12 10.99 1.04
N TYR A 426 -25.03 11.17 0.31
CA TYR A 426 -23.88 10.28 0.35
C TYR A 426 -22.97 10.54 1.55
N VAL A 427 -23.01 11.73 2.17
CA VAL A 427 -22.26 12.07 3.38
C VAL A 427 -22.99 11.51 4.59
N ARG A 428 -22.42 10.51 5.22
CA ARG A 428 -23.01 9.85 6.38
C ARG A 428 -21.94 9.55 7.43
N ILE A 429 -22.35 9.44 8.66
CA ILE A 429 -21.47 8.96 9.73
C ILE A 429 -21.24 7.47 9.52
N LEU A 430 -19.97 7.08 9.51
CA LEU A 430 -19.49 5.73 9.25
C LEU A 430 -18.81 5.18 10.50
N TYR A 431 -18.97 3.90 10.73
CA TYR A 431 -18.36 3.18 11.83
C TYR A 431 -17.46 2.06 11.31
N TYR A 432 -16.62 1.50 12.16
CA TYR A 432 -15.74 0.39 11.83
C TYR A 432 -16.50 -0.77 11.15
N ASN A 433 -17.69 -1.11 11.66
CA ASN A 433 -18.51 -2.19 11.11
C ASN A 433 -19.01 -1.91 9.68
N ASP A 434 -19.14 -0.66 9.26
CA ASP A 434 -19.48 -0.31 7.87
C ASP A 434 -18.38 -0.72 6.89
N TYR A 435 -17.14 -0.89 7.37
CA TYR A 435 -15.99 -1.25 6.56
C TYR A 435 -15.63 -2.72 6.62
N MET A 436 -15.77 -3.34 7.78
CA MET A 436 -15.30 -4.70 8.07
C MET A 436 -16.44 -5.71 8.18
N GLY A 437 -17.68 -5.29 7.89
CA GLY A 437 -18.85 -6.17 7.88
C GLY A 437 -18.85 -7.15 6.72
N ASP A 438 -19.44 -8.33 6.95
CA ASP A 438 -19.59 -9.39 5.93
C ASP A 438 -20.30 -8.91 4.65
N GLU A 439 -21.16 -7.87 4.75
CA GLU A 439 -21.90 -7.32 3.62
C GLU A 439 -21.04 -6.75 2.49
N SER A 440 -19.88 -6.17 2.81
CA SER A 440 -18.99 -5.61 1.78
C SER A 440 -18.22 -6.69 1.02
N ILE A 441 -18.01 -7.85 1.64
CA ILE A 441 -17.25 -8.97 1.09
C ILE A 441 -18.11 -9.80 0.15
N GLY A 442 -19.31 -10.13 0.59
CA GLY A 442 -20.25 -10.99 -0.15
C GLY A 442 -20.86 -10.31 -1.37
N ARG A 443 -20.76 -8.98 -1.51
CA ARG A 443 -21.54 -8.23 -2.49
C ARG A 443 -21.29 -8.65 -3.94
N ALA A 444 -20.05 -8.95 -4.32
CA ALA A 444 -19.75 -9.45 -5.66
C ALA A 444 -20.32 -10.86 -5.91
N ALA A 445 -20.31 -11.71 -4.89
CA ALA A 445 -20.92 -13.03 -4.95
C ALA A 445 -22.46 -12.95 -4.95
N ILE A 446 -23.02 -12.07 -4.12
CA ILE A 446 -24.47 -11.76 -4.07
C ILE A 446 -24.96 -11.35 -5.46
N GLU A 447 -24.32 -10.34 -6.06
CA GLU A 447 -24.72 -9.85 -7.39
C GLU A 447 -24.61 -10.91 -8.48
N LYS A 448 -23.58 -11.76 -8.43
CA LYS A 448 -23.48 -12.90 -9.37
C LYS A 448 -24.67 -13.84 -9.25
N ILE A 449 -25.13 -14.13 -8.04
CA ILE A 449 -26.31 -14.95 -7.80
C ILE A 449 -27.58 -14.23 -8.28
N GLU A 450 -27.72 -12.94 -8.03
CA GLU A 450 -28.83 -12.11 -8.50
C GLU A 450 -28.89 -12.07 -10.03
N LEU A 451 -27.75 -11.83 -10.70
CA LEU A 451 -27.66 -11.85 -12.15
C LEU A 451 -27.94 -13.23 -12.74
N ALA A 452 -27.48 -14.31 -12.08
CA ALA A 452 -27.79 -15.66 -12.48
C ALA A 452 -29.29 -15.96 -12.36
N TRP A 453 -29.94 -15.47 -11.30
CA TRP A 453 -31.40 -15.59 -11.12
C TRP A 453 -32.15 -14.78 -12.18
N GLN A 454 -31.75 -13.55 -12.44
CA GLN A 454 -32.37 -12.72 -13.49
C GLN A 454 -32.22 -13.33 -14.89
N ALA A 455 -31.07 -13.92 -15.17
CA ALA A 455 -30.79 -14.55 -16.48
C ALA A 455 -31.55 -15.86 -16.68
N ASP A 456 -31.61 -16.71 -15.67
CA ASP A 456 -32.27 -18.02 -15.77
C ASP A 456 -32.73 -18.55 -14.40
N PRO A 457 -33.97 -18.20 -13.96
CA PRO A 457 -34.53 -18.70 -12.70
C PRO A 457 -34.65 -20.24 -12.61
N SER A 458 -34.64 -20.94 -13.75
CA SER A 458 -34.78 -22.41 -13.76
C SER A 458 -33.55 -23.13 -13.18
N LYS A 459 -32.41 -22.46 -13.09
CA LYS A 459 -31.19 -22.95 -12.45
C LYS A 459 -31.29 -22.98 -10.92
N PHE A 460 -32.36 -22.43 -10.36
CA PHE A 460 -32.56 -22.36 -8.93
C PHE A 460 -33.69 -23.29 -8.49
N ARG A 461 -33.41 -24.15 -7.51
CA ARG A 461 -34.39 -25.06 -6.92
C ARG A 461 -34.52 -24.79 -5.42
N VAL A 462 -35.77 -24.65 -4.97
CA VAL A 462 -36.10 -24.48 -3.55
C VAL A 462 -36.53 -25.82 -2.93
N ASP A 463 -35.87 -26.24 -1.88
CA ASP A 463 -36.30 -27.33 -0.98
C ASP A 463 -36.72 -26.73 0.36
N LYS A 464 -38.02 -26.48 0.52
CA LYS A 464 -38.57 -25.89 1.73
C LYS A 464 -38.52 -26.83 2.95
N LYS A 465 -38.47 -28.15 2.73
CA LYS A 465 -38.41 -29.11 3.85
C LYS A 465 -37.06 -29.09 4.55
N GLN A 466 -36.01 -28.85 3.77
CA GLN A 466 -34.64 -28.77 4.26
C GLN A 466 -34.15 -27.34 4.40
N ASN A 467 -34.99 -26.33 4.17
CA ASN A 467 -34.65 -24.93 4.15
C ASN A 467 -33.46 -24.61 3.24
N ARG A 468 -33.44 -25.16 2.01
CA ARG A 468 -32.33 -25.05 1.06
C ARG A 468 -32.73 -24.34 -0.23
N LEU A 469 -31.91 -23.42 -0.67
CA LEU A 469 -31.86 -22.87 -2.03
C LEU A 469 -30.67 -23.49 -2.76
N ILE A 470 -30.91 -24.14 -3.88
CA ILE A 470 -29.89 -24.84 -4.66
C ILE A 470 -29.75 -24.13 -5.99
N TYR A 471 -28.58 -23.57 -6.25
CA TYR A 471 -28.22 -22.96 -7.53
C TYR A 471 -27.35 -23.95 -8.31
N THR A 472 -27.75 -24.28 -9.54
CA THR A 472 -26.99 -25.15 -10.43
C THR A 472 -26.12 -24.29 -11.34
N TYR A 473 -24.82 -24.31 -11.11
CA TYR A 473 -23.82 -23.57 -11.89
C TYR A 473 -23.63 -24.23 -13.26
N PRO A 474 -23.44 -23.44 -14.36
CA PRO A 474 -23.20 -23.99 -15.70
C PRO A 474 -21.97 -24.92 -15.74
N GLN A 475 -22.08 -26.07 -16.42
CA GLN A 475 -20.99 -27.04 -16.52
C GLN A 475 -19.79 -26.55 -17.35
N ASP A 476 -20.00 -25.62 -18.25
CA ASP A 476 -19.00 -24.96 -19.08
C ASP A 476 -18.33 -23.78 -18.36
N GLY A 477 -18.83 -23.40 -17.20
CA GLY A 477 -18.24 -22.36 -16.36
C GLY A 477 -17.02 -22.88 -15.59
N PRO A 478 -16.04 -22.01 -15.26
CA PRO A 478 -14.86 -22.42 -14.52
C PRO A 478 -15.23 -22.82 -13.08
N TRP A 479 -14.90 -24.07 -12.71
CA TRP A 479 -15.23 -24.66 -11.40
C TRP A 479 -14.76 -23.84 -10.20
N TYR A 480 -13.63 -23.14 -10.36
CA TYR A 480 -13.10 -22.25 -9.32
C TYR A 480 -13.98 -21.02 -9.07
N GLU A 481 -14.82 -20.64 -10.02
CA GLU A 481 -15.73 -19.51 -9.85
C GLU A 481 -16.87 -19.84 -8.89
N LEU A 482 -17.39 -21.06 -8.94
CA LEU A 482 -18.41 -21.53 -8.00
C LEU A 482 -17.86 -21.62 -6.59
N LYS A 483 -16.62 -22.11 -6.45
CA LYS A 483 -15.94 -22.12 -5.16
C LYS A 483 -15.73 -20.69 -4.63
N TYR A 484 -15.30 -19.78 -5.49
CA TYR A 484 -15.16 -18.37 -5.15
C TYR A 484 -16.49 -17.78 -4.65
N ILE A 485 -17.61 -18.02 -5.36
CA ILE A 485 -18.94 -17.56 -4.94
C ILE A 485 -19.28 -18.13 -3.55
N ALA A 486 -19.07 -19.42 -3.34
CA ALA A 486 -19.38 -20.07 -2.06
C ALA A 486 -18.55 -19.51 -0.89
N ASP A 487 -17.26 -19.28 -1.13
CA ASP A 487 -16.32 -18.78 -0.11
C ASP A 487 -16.56 -17.30 0.25
N GLU A 488 -17.14 -16.53 -0.68
CA GLU A 488 -17.39 -15.09 -0.52
C GLU A 488 -18.79 -14.76 -0.01
N LEU A 489 -19.74 -15.68 -0.10
CA LEU A 489 -21.09 -15.45 0.43
C LEU A 489 -21.06 -15.33 1.96
N PRO A 490 -21.93 -14.47 2.55
CA PRO A 490 -22.04 -14.33 4.00
C PRO A 490 -22.26 -15.66 4.71
N ASN A 491 -21.64 -15.83 5.89
CA ASN A 491 -21.75 -17.05 6.69
C ASN A 491 -23.20 -17.40 7.04
N SER A 492 -24.08 -16.43 7.13
CA SER A 492 -25.52 -16.63 7.37
C SER A 492 -26.18 -17.50 6.30
N LEU A 493 -25.66 -17.50 5.08
CA LEU A 493 -26.18 -18.33 4.00
C LEU A 493 -25.76 -19.80 4.09
N GLU A 494 -24.81 -20.16 4.94
CA GLU A 494 -24.29 -21.53 5.08
C GLU A 494 -23.97 -22.17 3.72
N ALA A 495 -23.31 -21.41 2.84
CA ALA A 495 -23.09 -21.79 1.46
C ALA A 495 -22.13 -22.97 1.31
N GLU A 496 -22.59 -24.05 0.68
CA GLU A 496 -21.83 -25.27 0.46
C GLU A 496 -21.89 -25.71 -1.02
N ILE A 497 -20.78 -26.27 -1.52
CA ILE A 497 -20.74 -26.87 -2.86
C ILE A 497 -21.06 -28.36 -2.78
N SER A 498 -22.02 -28.80 -3.58
CA SER A 498 -22.40 -30.20 -3.72
C SER A 498 -22.32 -30.65 -5.17
N GLY A 499 -21.88 -31.90 -5.40
CA GLY A 499 -21.82 -32.47 -6.74
C GLY A 499 -20.93 -31.73 -7.75
N GLY A 500 -20.05 -30.83 -7.28
CA GLY A 500 -19.09 -30.07 -8.10
C GLY A 500 -19.66 -28.88 -8.84
N ASN A 501 -20.98 -28.81 -9.05
CA ASN A 501 -21.62 -27.71 -9.77
C ASN A 501 -22.89 -27.14 -9.12
N GLN A 502 -23.20 -27.53 -7.91
CA GLN A 502 -24.34 -27.00 -7.16
C GLN A 502 -23.87 -26.21 -5.95
N LEU A 503 -24.42 -25.01 -5.78
CA LEU A 503 -24.30 -24.20 -4.59
C LEU A 503 -25.58 -24.32 -3.78
N ILE A 504 -25.44 -24.81 -2.56
CA ILE A 504 -26.54 -24.95 -1.60
C ILE A 504 -26.43 -23.83 -0.60
N MET A 505 -27.53 -23.12 -0.35
CA MET A 505 -27.60 -22.00 0.57
C MET A 505 -28.83 -22.14 1.47
N ASN A 506 -28.80 -21.54 2.66
CA ASN A 506 -29.95 -21.41 3.53
C ASN A 506 -31.05 -20.57 2.84
N TYR A 507 -32.22 -21.16 2.62
CA TYR A 507 -33.28 -20.54 1.82
C TYR A 507 -33.89 -19.29 2.45
N GLU A 508 -34.15 -19.30 3.75
CA GLU A 508 -34.74 -18.14 4.44
C GLU A 508 -33.78 -16.97 4.46
N GLN A 509 -32.52 -17.23 4.80
CA GLN A 509 -31.45 -16.22 4.79
C GLN A 509 -31.17 -15.68 3.38
N ALA A 510 -31.25 -16.55 2.36
CA ALA A 510 -31.11 -16.14 0.97
C ALA A 510 -32.25 -15.20 0.53
N GLN A 511 -33.50 -15.48 0.93
CA GLN A 511 -34.60 -14.56 0.60
C GLN A 511 -34.46 -13.18 1.26
N GLU A 512 -34.01 -13.16 2.51
CA GLU A 512 -33.77 -11.93 3.25
C GLU A 512 -32.65 -11.12 2.63
N LEU A 513 -31.50 -11.77 2.38
CA LEU A 513 -30.30 -11.10 1.87
C LEU A 513 -30.45 -10.60 0.43
N PHE A 514 -31.02 -11.42 -0.46
CA PHE A 514 -31.18 -11.03 -1.87
C PHE A 514 -32.45 -10.18 -2.12
N GLY A 515 -33.35 -10.09 -1.16
CA GLY A 515 -34.65 -9.44 -1.38
C GLY A 515 -35.51 -10.13 -2.44
N ILE A 516 -35.16 -11.34 -2.84
CA ILE A 516 -35.76 -12.11 -3.92
C ILE A 516 -36.68 -13.19 -3.34
N LYS A 517 -37.93 -13.24 -3.79
CA LYS A 517 -38.83 -14.35 -3.49
C LYS A 517 -38.57 -15.50 -4.45
N PHE A 518 -37.63 -16.38 -4.11
CA PHE A 518 -37.39 -17.60 -4.89
C PHE A 518 -38.63 -18.48 -4.84
N ARG A 519 -39.31 -18.64 -5.96
CA ARG A 519 -40.51 -19.48 -6.07
C ARG A 519 -40.15 -20.80 -6.74
N ARG A 520 -40.87 -21.89 -6.39
CA ARG A 520 -40.78 -23.15 -7.11
C ARG A 520 -41.27 -22.90 -8.54
N TRP A 521 -40.38 -23.05 -9.53
CA TRP A 521 -40.78 -23.02 -10.93
C TRP A 521 -41.61 -24.30 -11.21
N LEU A 522 -42.93 -24.20 -11.16
CA LEU A 522 -43.82 -25.21 -11.67
C LEU A 522 -43.83 -25.01 -13.18
N GLY A 523 -43.09 -25.85 -13.89
CA GLY A 523 -43.20 -25.89 -15.33
C GLY A 523 -44.67 -26.07 -15.70
N ILE A 524 -45.28 -25.07 -16.24
CA ILE A 524 -46.58 -25.15 -16.88
C ILE A 524 -46.30 -25.90 -18.17
N PHE A 525 -46.60 -27.18 -18.19
CA PHE A 525 -46.83 -27.85 -19.46
C PHE A 525 -48.06 -27.21 -20.07
N ASN A 526 -47.86 -26.43 -21.11
CA ASN A 526 -48.91 -26.10 -22.04
C ASN A 526 -49.32 -27.40 -22.75
N LEU A 527 -50.53 -27.85 -22.45
CA LEU A 527 -51.28 -28.66 -23.35
C LEU A 527 -51.81 -27.82 -24.51
#